data_1182f11e3419b6b69fd99f670b358cd7
#
_entry.id   1182f11e3419b6b69fd99f670b358cd7
#
_cell.length_a   1.000
_cell.length_b   1.000
_cell.length_c   1.000
_cell.angle_alpha   90.00
_cell.angle_beta   90.00
_cell.angle_gamma   90.00
#
_symmetry.space_group_name_H-M   'P 1'
#
loop_
_entity.id
_entity.type
_entity.pdbx_description
1 polymer ?
#
loop_
_entity_poly.entity_id
_entity_poly.type
_entity_poly.pdbx_seq_one_letter_code
_entity_poly.pdbx_strand_id
1 'polypeptide(L)'
;MDVYVVKKGKYEGFFFDEDNMKLAIADYPTPEYKKCNDVVEAINYYDKILGKVYPVSNGRIIGIFTNWPDCQSQTNGFPSAKFMSTYIFDDAVSAITSYQNKSTNPKPTFDTPKTGCVAYVDGSFNLEKFTYGWGAVIFFDGEQVNLSGCGNDLEDAQLRNVAGEIIASKCAIKEAIARGYDKIDIYYDYEGIEKWATGEWKRKKKQTIAYYNFIQNVSDKIKVNFFKVKSHTGIELNELVDRLAKDACGIK
;
A
#
# COMPACT_ATOMS: atom_id res chain seq x y z
N MET A 1 -15.37 -11.61 9.80
CA MET A 1 -15.68 -10.17 10.02
C MET A 1 -17.03 -9.92 9.39
N ASP A 2 -17.99 -9.49 10.20
CA ASP A 2 -19.35 -9.22 9.71
C ASP A 2 -19.34 -8.07 8.69
N VAL A 3 -20.08 -8.24 7.60
CA VAL A 3 -20.27 -7.23 6.56
C VAL A 3 -21.76 -7.04 6.31
N TYR A 4 -22.22 -5.82 6.41
CA TYR A 4 -23.61 -5.46 6.11
C TYR A 4 -23.68 -4.90 4.69
N VAL A 5 -24.47 -5.53 3.84
CA VAL A 5 -24.66 -5.10 2.45
C VAL A 5 -26.01 -4.43 2.30
N VAL A 6 -26.02 -3.22 1.79
CA VAL A 6 -27.24 -2.49 1.44
C VAL A 6 -27.40 -2.46 -0.08
N LYS A 7 -28.39 -3.18 -0.60
CA LYS A 7 -28.75 -3.23 -2.05
C LYS A 7 -29.71 -2.14 -2.44
N LYS A 8 -30.59 -1.73 -1.48
CA LYS A 8 -31.50 -0.60 -1.61
C LYS A 8 -31.55 0.13 -0.28
N GLY A 9 -31.25 1.40 -0.29
CA GLY A 9 -31.22 2.26 0.86
C GLY A 9 -31.03 3.71 0.44
N LYS A 10 -30.88 4.59 1.41
CA LYS A 10 -30.46 5.96 1.16
C LYS A 10 -29.05 5.99 0.53
N TYR A 11 -28.22 5.04 0.92
CA TYR A 11 -26.89 4.80 0.38
C TYR A 11 -26.68 3.31 0.14
N GLU A 12 -26.29 2.93 -1.06
CA GLU A 12 -25.95 1.54 -1.42
C GLU A 12 -24.47 1.28 -1.17
N GLY A 13 -24.15 0.09 -0.59
CA GLY A 13 -22.76 -0.26 -0.35
C GLY A 13 -22.54 -1.34 0.68
N PHE A 14 -21.31 -1.38 1.21
CA PHE A 14 -20.84 -2.37 2.18
C PHE A 14 -20.37 -1.66 3.44
N PHE A 15 -20.90 -2.09 4.59
CA PHE A 15 -20.65 -1.49 5.89
C PHE A 15 -20.13 -2.55 6.86
N PHE A 16 -19.21 -2.20 7.73
CA PHE A 16 -18.50 -3.14 8.60
C PHE A 16 -18.93 -3.06 10.06
N ASP A 17 -19.95 -2.25 10.33
CA ASP A 17 -20.65 -2.18 11.60
C ASP A 17 -22.12 -1.84 11.37
N GLU A 18 -22.93 -2.16 12.38
CA GLU A 18 -24.38 -2.03 12.31
C GLU A 18 -24.84 -0.56 12.33
N ASP A 19 -24.08 0.31 12.99
CA ASP A 19 -24.45 1.73 13.13
C ASP A 19 -24.34 2.46 11.80
N ASN A 20 -23.25 2.26 11.07
CA ASN A 20 -23.09 2.83 9.72
C ASN A 20 -24.12 2.24 8.74
N MET A 21 -24.43 0.95 8.84
CA MET A 21 -25.50 0.34 8.03
C MET A 21 -26.86 0.96 8.34
N LYS A 22 -27.21 1.16 9.61
CA LYS A 22 -28.48 1.81 10.00
C LYS A 22 -28.59 3.22 9.44
N LEU A 23 -27.51 3.99 9.45
CA LEU A 23 -27.47 5.32 8.83
C LEU A 23 -27.68 5.26 7.31
N ALA A 24 -27.16 4.23 6.65
CA ALA A 24 -27.32 4.04 5.21
C ALA A 24 -28.73 3.68 4.77
N ILE A 25 -29.55 3.13 5.67
CA ILE A 25 -30.95 2.80 5.40
C ILE A 25 -31.96 3.76 6.07
N ALA A 26 -31.48 4.72 6.88
CA ALA A 26 -32.34 5.64 7.63
C ALA A 26 -33.27 6.42 6.68
N ASP A 27 -34.56 6.51 7.07
CA ASP A 27 -35.62 7.19 6.32
C ASP A 27 -35.88 6.64 4.92
N TYR A 28 -35.39 5.42 4.61
CA TYR A 28 -35.70 4.76 3.35
C TYR A 28 -36.89 3.80 3.52
N PRO A 29 -37.96 3.92 2.72
CA PRO A 29 -39.25 3.27 3.04
C PRO A 29 -39.21 1.74 2.96
N THR A 30 -38.37 1.15 2.10
CA THR A 30 -38.27 -0.31 1.93
C THR A 30 -36.83 -0.72 1.66
N PRO A 31 -35.96 -0.68 2.68
CA PRO A 31 -34.56 -1.03 2.50
C PRO A 31 -34.39 -2.53 2.25
N GLU A 32 -33.43 -2.85 1.38
CA GLU A 32 -33.00 -4.22 1.11
C GLU A 32 -31.56 -4.37 1.54
N TYR A 33 -31.32 -5.12 2.62
CA TYR A 33 -29.99 -5.31 3.17
C TYR A 33 -29.85 -6.70 3.80
N LYS A 34 -28.60 -7.13 3.96
CA LYS A 34 -28.25 -8.41 4.60
C LYS A 34 -26.98 -8.28 5.41
N LYS A 35 -26.94 -8.94 6.58
CA LYS A 35 -25.72 -9.23 7.31
C LYS A 35 -25.07 -10.50 6.72
N CYS A 36 -23.81 -10.39 6.30
CA CYS A 36 -23.00 -11.47 5.75
C CYS A 36 -21.85 -11.79 6.72
N ASN A 37 -21.42 -13.06 6.76
CA ASN A 37 -20.37 -13.52 7.68
C ASN A 37 -18.96 -13.14 7.21
N ASP A 38 -18.81 -12.90 5.91
CA ASP A 38 -17.55 -12.51 5.30
C ASP A 38 -17.75 -11.68 4.01
N VAL A 39 -16.65 -11.20 3.48
CA VAL A 39 -16.60 -10.36 2.28
C VAL A 39 -17.05 -11.11 1.03
N VAL A 40 -16.77 -12.41 0.92
CA VAL A 40 -17.13 -13.22 -0.25
C VAL A 40 -18.65 -13.40 -0.31
N GLU A 41 -19.27 -13.71 0.83
CA GLU A 41 -20.73 -13.77 0.94
C GLU A 41 -21.37 -12.41 0.62
N ALA A 42 -20.75 -11.32 1.09
CA ALA A 42 -21.22 -9.97 0.85
C ALA A 42 -21.23 -9.59 -0.65
N ILE A 43 -20.14 -9.87 -1.36
CA ILE A 43 -20.03 -9.63 -2.80
C ILE A 43 -21.05 -10.47 -3.57
N ASN A 44 -21.17 -11.76 -3.24
CA ASN A 44 -22.14 -12.66 -3.87
C ASN A 44 -23.59 -12.20 -3.63
N TYR A 45 -23.90 -11.73 -2.42
CA TYR A 45 -25.21 -11.20 -2.13
C TYR A 45 -25.50 -9.90 -2.88
N TYR A 46 -24.51 -9.00 -3.04
CA TYR A 46 -24.70 -7.75 -3.76
C TYR A 46 -25.13 -7.96 -5.20
N ASP A 47 -24.65 -9.03 -5.86
CA ASP A 47 -25.00 -9.58 -7.20
C ASP A 47 -24.95 -8.58 -8.37
N LYS A 48 -24.56 -7.34 -8.15
CA LYS A 48 -24.31 -6.35 -9.20
C LYS A 48 -22.84 -6.36 -9.57
N ILE A 49 -22.52 -6.05 -10.83
CA ILE A 49 -21.12 -5.88 -11.24
C ILE A 49 -20.54 -4.69 -10.50
N LEU A 50 -19.54 -4.96 -9.67
CA LEU A 50 -18.79 -3.91 -8.99
C LEU A 50 -17.82 -3.27 -9.99
N GLY A 51 -18.08 -2.01 -10.31
CA GLY A 51 -17.14 -1.16 -11.02
C GLY A 51 -16.14 -0.52 -10.05
N LYS A 52 -15.88 0.76 -10.22
CA LYS A 52 -15.08 1.54 -9.29
C LYS A 52 -15.84 1.72 -7.97
N VAL A 53 -15.21 1.39 -6.85
CA VAL A 53 -15.76 1.55 -5.50
C VAL A 53 -15.03 2.64 -4.72
N TYR A 54 -15.70 3.20 -3.72
CA TYR A 54 -15.26 4.39 -2.99
C TYR A 54 -15.31 4.12 -1.48
N PRO A 55 -14.26 3.55 -0.88
CA PRO A 55 -14.19 3.41 0.57
C PRO A 55 -14.04 4.78 1.24
N VAL A 56 -14.87 5.02 2.24
CA VAL A 56 -14.81 6.15 3.15
C VAL A 56 -14.41 5.61 4.52
N SER A 57 -13.19 5.88 4.94
CA SER A 57 -12.66 5.43 6.24
C SER A 57 -12.79 6.49 7.34
N ASN A 58 -13.06 7.76 6.97
CA ASN A 58 -13.46 8.83 7.88
C ASN A 58 -14.42 9.77 7.16
N GLY A 59 -15.66 9.82 7.62
CA GLY A 59 -16.75 10.58 7.03
C GLY A 59 -18.01 10.49 7.91
N ARG A 60 -19.13 11.01 7.43
CA ARG A 60 -20.44 10.92 8.16
C ARG A 60 -20.89 9.48 8.31
N ILE A 61 -20.69 8.67 7.28
CA ILE A 61 -20.94 7.23 7.27
C ILE A 61 -19.67 6.56 6.75
N ILE A 62 -19.18 5.57 7.50
CA ILE A 62 -17.99 4.79 7.15
C ILE A 62 -18.45 3.53 6.41
N GLY A 63 -17.87 3.27 5.22
CA GLY A 63 -18.23 2.12 4.40
C GLY A 63 -17.63 2.19 2.99
N ILE A 64 -17.93 1.18 2.18
CA ILE A 64 -17.54 1.14 0.76
C ILE A 64 -18.76 1.48 -0.07
N PHE A 65 -18.76 2.65 -0.69
CA PHE A 65 -19.83 3.12 -1.55
C PHE A 65 -19.59 2.68 -2.99
N THR A 66 -20.67 2.39 -3.71
CA THR A 66 -20.61 1.87 -5.09
C THR A 66 -20.68 2.98 -6.15
N ASN A 67 -20.88 4.22 -5.73
CA ASN A 67 -20.91 5.40 -6.61
C ASN A 67 -20.27 6.62 -5.95
N TRP A 68 -19.81 7.55 -6.78
CA TRP A 68 -19.15 8.77 -6.32
C TRP A 68 -20.08 9.75 -5.58
N PRO A 69 -21.32 10.01 -6.02
CA PRO A 69 -22.21 10.93 -5.31
C PRO A 69 -22.43 10.53 -3.84
N ASP A 70 -22.59 9.24 -3.55
CA ASP A 70 -22.77 8.74 -2.17
C ASP A 70 -21.51 8.95 -1.34
N CYS A 71 -20.31 8.62 -1.87
CA CYS A 71 -19.05 8.91 -1.23
C CYS A 71 -18.86 10.41 -0.97
N GLN A 72 -19.15 11.26 -1.96
CA GLN A 72 -19.02 12.70 -1.85
C GLN A 72 -19.93 13.27 -0.76
N SER A 73 -21.15 12.76 -0.61
CA SER A 73 -22.08 13.19 0.42
C SER A 73 -21.59 12.91 1.85
N GLN A 74 -20.75 11.88 2.01
CA GLN A 74 -20.16 11.51 3.31
C GLN A 74 -18.93 12.36 3.65
N THR A 75 -18.25 12.87 2.66
CA THR A 75 -16.92 13.46 2.82
C THR A 75 -16.89 14.97 2.63
N ASN A 76 -17.77 15.52 1.79
CA ASN A 76 -17.81 16.95 1.52
C ASN A 76 -18.12 17.77 2.79
N GLY A 77 -17.21 18.69 3.16
CA GLY A 77 -17.31 19.50 4.38
C GLY A 77 -17.16 18.73 5.69
N PHE A 78 -16.76 17.45 5.66
CA PHE A 78 -16.46 16.68 6.87
C PHE A 78 -15.01 16.87 7.30
N PRO A 79 -14.72 17.28 8.56
CA PRO A 79 -13.37 17.51 9.03
C PRO A 79 -12.49 16.25 8.92
N SER A 80 -11.30 16.41 8.34
CA SER A 80 -10.34 15.32 8.16
C SER A 80 -10.91 14.09 7.44
N ALA A 81 -11.87 14.27 6.51
CA ALA A 81 -12.43 13.19 5.72
C ALA A 81 -11.33 12.36 5.05
N LYS A 82 -11.47 11.04 5.06
CA LYS A 82 -10.57 10.09 4.39
C LYS A 82 -11.36 9.15 3.52
N PHE A 83 -11.03 9.17 2.26
CA PHE A 83 -11.63 8.30 1.24
C PHE A 83 -10.62 8.04 0.12
N MET A 84 -10.88 7.02 -0.65
CA MET A 84 -10.14 6.74 -1.88
C MET A 84 -11.08 6.18 -2.95
N SER A 85 -10.54 5.81 -4.09
CA SER A 85 -11.28 5.10 -5.13
C SER A 85 -10.42 3.97 -5.69
N THR A 86 -11.01 2.80 -5.86
CA THR A 86 -10.30 1.63 -6.39
C THR A 86 -11.25 0.74 -7.20
N TYR A 87 -10.67 -0.10 -8.07
CA TYR A 87 -11.38 -1.20 -8.75
C TYR A 87 -11.16 -2.54 -8.04
N ILE A 88 -10.33 -2.56 -7.00
CA ILE A 88 -9.98 -3.77 -6.23
C ILE A 88 -10.72 -3.71 -4.90
N PHE A 89 -11.68 -4.63 -4.70
CA PHE A 89 -12.53 -4.61 -3.51
C PHE A 89 -11.73 -4.89 -2.23
N ASP A 90 -10.71 -5.73 -2.28
CA ASP A 90 -9.82 -6.02 -1.14
C ASP A 90 -9.05 -4.78 -0.66
N ASP A 91 -8.65 -3.89 -1.59
CA ASP A 91 -8.03 -2.60 -1.24
C ASP A 91 -9.04 -1.70 -0.51
N ALA A 92 -10.29 -1.70 -0.97
CA ALA A 92 -11.36 -0.95 -0.33
C ALA A 92 -11.65 -1.45 1.09
N VAL A 93 -11.68 -2.77 1.29
CA VAL A 93 -11.83 -3.39 2.62
C VAL A 93 -10.67 -3.01 3.53
N SER A 94 -9.45 -3.10 3.00
CA SER A 94 -8.22 -2.75 3.74
C SER A 94 -8.21 -1.28 4.19
N ALA A 95 -8.68 -0.36 3.35
CA ALA A 95 -8.77 1.07 3.67
C ALA A 95 -9.72 1.35 4.86
N ILE A 96 -10.83 0.60 4.95
CA ILE A 96 -11.78 0.73 6.07
C ILE A 96 -11.22 0.12 7.36
N THR A 97 -10.76 -1.14 7.29
CA THR A 97 -10.33 -1.90 8.46
C THR A 97 -9.07 -1.34 9.10
N SER A 98 -8.14 -0.83 8.31
CA SER A 98 -6.93 -0.16 8.82
C SER A 98 -7.26 1.12 9.58
N TYR A 99 -8.30 1.84 9.20
CA TYR A 99 -8.72 3.06 9.90
C TYR A 99 -9.50 2.77 11.19
N GLN A 100 -10.40 1.78 11.18
CA GLN A 100 -11.15 1.36 12.36
C GLN A 100 -10.22 0.84 13.47
N ASN A 101 -9.18 0.10 13.09
CA ASN A 101 -8.15 -0.35 14.03
C ASN A 101 -7.31 0.80 14.63
N LYS A 102 -7.26 1.97 13.96
CA LYS A 102 -6.62 3.18 14.51
C LYS A 102 -7.45 3.91 15.59
N SER A 103 -8.76 3.68 15.66
CA SER A 103 -9.64 4.35 16.64
C SER A 103 -9.83 3.57 17.95
N THR A 104 -9.49 2.29 18.02
CA THR A 104 -9.73 1.42 19.17
C THR A 104 -8.48 0.78 19.79
N ASN A 105 -7.33 0.87 19.11
CA ASN A 105 -6.04 0.44 19.65
C ASN A 105 -5.06 1.62 19.64
N PRO A 106 -4.16 1.74 20.64
CA PRO A 106 -2.99 2.58 20.46
C PRO A 106 -2.37 2.18 19.13
N LYS A 107 -1.96 3.18 18.31
CA LYS A 107 -1.16 2.97 17.09
C LYS A 107 -0.38 1.68 17.25
N PRO A 108 -0.38 0.71 16.31
CA PRO A 108 0.71 -0.21 16.31
C PRO A 108 1.95 0.71 16.22
N THR A 109 2.55 0.98 17.36
CA THR A 109 3.92 1.44 17.41
C THR A 109 4.63 0.32 16.70
N PHE A 110 4.96 0.55 15.42
CA PHE A 110 5.99 -0.24 14.82
C PHE A 110 7.14 -0.10 15.78
N ASP A 111 7.45 -1.18 16.49
CA ASP A 111 8.70 -1.23 17.22
C ASP A 111 9.75 -0.99 16.14
N THR A 112 10.20 0.26 16.08
CA THR A 112 11.33 0.61 15.21
C THR A 112 12.39 -0.42 15.49
N PRO A 113 12.92 -1.12 14.46
CA PRO A 113 13.89 -2.19 14.68
C PRO A 113 15.02 -1.65 15.54
N LYS A 114 15.08 -2.09 16.81
CA LYS A 114 16.03 -1.55 17.82
C LYS A 114 17.43 -2.09 17.62
N THR A 115 17.57 -3.15 16.81
CA THR A 115 18.85 -3.82 16.55
C THR A 115 18.92 -4.31 15.12
N GLY A 116 20.10 -4.30 14.53
CA GLY A 116 20.37 -4.76 13.17
C GLY A 116 20.02 -3.72 12.09
N CYS A 117 20.12 -4.15 10.84
CA CYS A 117 19.83 -3.31 9.68
C CYS A 117 18.53 -3.76 9.00
N VAL A 118 17.56 -2.86 8.95
CA VAL A 118 16.23 -3.10 8.33
C VAL A 118 15.90 -1.97 7.39
N ALA A 119 15.45 -2.28 6.17
CA ALA A 119 15.08 -1.30 5.17
C ALA A 119 13.68 -1.54 4.61
N TYR A 120 12.90 -0.47 4.46
CA TYR A 120 11.68 -0.41 3.68
C TYR A 120 11.98 0.29 2.37
N VAL A 121 11.55 -0.27 1.25
CA VAL A 121 11.86 0.24 -0.09
C VAL A 121 10.59 0.36 -0.91
N ASP A 122 10.51 1.42 -1.73
CA ASP A 122 9.40 1.63 -2.66
C ASP A 122 9.86 2.43 -3.88
N GLY A 123 9.08 2.31 -4.95
CA GLY A 123 9.29 3.02 -6.20
C GLY A 123 8.03 3.68 -6.71
N SER A 124 8.18 4.83 -7.35
CA SER A 124 7.09 5.58 -7.96
C SER A 124 7.43 5.94 -9.41
N PHE A 125 6.41 6.25 -10.23
CA PHE A 125 6.61 6.63 -11.62
C PHE A 125 5.74 7.81 -12.02
N ASN A 126 6.38 8.88 -12.47
CA ASN A 126 5.72 10.06 -13.00
C ASN A 126 5.52 9.90 -14.52
N LEU A 127 4.27 9.67 -14.92
CA LEU A 127 3.90 9.48 -16.34
C LEU A 127 4.11 10.74 -17.18
N GLU A 128 3.91 11.93 -16.62
CA GLU A 128 4.05 13.20 -17.36
C GLU A 128 5.51 13.51 -17.69
N LYS A 129 6.40 13.28 -16.71
CA LYS A 129 7.83 13.55 -16.84
C LYS A 129 8.63 12.35 -17.35
N PHE A 130 7.99 11.18 -17.42
CA PHE A 130 8.63 9.90 -17.75
C PHE A 130 9.86 9.61 -16.87
N THR A 131 9.70 9.87 -15.55
CA THR A 131 10.73 9.69 -14.52
C THR A 131 10.28 8.69 -13.46
N TYR A 132 11.23 7.98 -12.88
CA TYR A 132 10.96 7.08 -11.77
C TYR A 132 11.60 7.61 -10.49
N GLY A 133 10.81 7.63 -9.42
CA GLY A 133 11.25 7.96 -8.08
C GLY A 133 11.54 6.70 -7.27
N TRP A 134 12.40 6.82 -6.28
CA TRP A 134 12.68 5.76 -5.34
C TRP A 134 12.84 6.31 -3.93
N GLY A 135 12.45 5.50 -2.95
CA GLY A 135 12.60 5.78 -1.54
C GLY A 135 13.10 4.57 -0.77
N ALA A 136 13.91 4.80 0.25
CA ALA A 136 14.30 3.81 1.23
C ALA A 136 14.31 4.43 2.62
N VAL A 137 13.66 3.77 3.58
CA VAL A 137 13.70 4.10 5.01
C VAL A 137 14.47 2.98 5.69
N ILE A 138 15.65 3.30 6.21
CA ILE A 138 16.60 2.31 6.75
C ILE A 138 16.77 2.56 8.25
N PHE A 139 16.73 1.50 9.03
CA PHE A 139 17.05 1.51 10.45
C PHE A 139 18.37 0.81 10.68
N PHE A 140 19.28 1.49 11.35
CA PHE A 140 20.58 0.99 11.80
C PHE A 140 20.60 1.00 13.33
N ASP A 141 20.39 -0.15 13.98
CA ASP A 141 20.29 -0.27 15.43
C ASP A 141 19.34 0.77 16.07
N GLY A 142 18.23 1.06 15.38
CA GLY A 142 17.22 2.03 15.82
C GLY A 142 17.39 3.45 15.27
N GLU A 143 18.54 3.80 14.71
CA GLU A 143 18.73 5.07 14.01
C GLU A 143 18.07 5.01 12.63
N GLN A 144 17.13 5.91 12.35
CA GLN A 144 16.45 6.01 11.08
C GLN A 144 17.21 6.90 10.08
N VAL A 145 17.45 6.37 8.89
CA VAL A 145 18.03 7.10 7.75
C VAL A 145 17.06 6.99 6.56
N ASN A 146 16.73 8.14 5.97
CA ASN A 146 15.87 8.20 4.80
C ASN A 146 16.70 8.53 3.56
N LEU A 147 16.58 7.70 2.53
CA LEU A 147 17.20 7.93 1.23
C LEU A 147 16.10 8.04 0.18
N SER A 148 16.28 8.93 -0.77
CA SER A 148 15.38 9.05 -1.92
C SER A 148 16.10 9.64 -3.11
N GLY A 149 15.55 9.44 -4.30
CA GLY A 149 16.08 10.03 -5.51
C GLY A 149 15.20 9.76 -6.73
N CYS A 150 15.57 10.37 -7.84
CA CYS A 150 14.84 10.29 -9.09
C CYS A 150 15.81 9.92 -10.23
N GLY A 151 15.31 9.13 -11.18
CA GLY A 151 16.02 8.81 -12.41
C GLY A 151 15.15 9.08 -13.64
N ASN A 152 15.83 9.33 -14.77
CA ASN A 152 15.22 9.61 -16.07
C ASN A 152 15.81 8.79 -17.21
N ASP A 153 16.60 7.76 -16.90
CA ASP A 153 17.08 6.85 -17.93
C ASP A 153 15.92 6.14 -18.62
N LEU A 154 15.87 6.22 -19.95
CA LEU A 154 14.72 5.75 -20.72
C LEU A 154 14.55 4.22 -20.68
N GLU A 155 15.64 3.46 -20.59
CA GLU A 155 15.56 2.00 -20.46
C GLU A 155 15.03 1.61 -19.08
N ASP A 156 15.50 2.26 -18.02
CA ASP A 156 15.04 2.03 -16.65
C ASP A 156 13.58 2.46 -16.49
N ALA A 157 13.18 3.62 -17.06
CA ALA A 157 11.84 4.15 -17.03
C ALA A 157 10.77 3.21 -17.65
N GLN A 158 11.18 2.27 -18.54
CA GLN A 158 10.29 1.22 -19.04
C GLN A 158 9.83 0.21 -17.97
N LEU A 159 10.51 0.15 -16.83
CA LEU A 159 10.09 -0.64 -15.68
C LEU A 159 9.16 0.14 -14.75
N ARG A 160 8.94 1.43 -15.01
CA ARG A 160 8.11 2.34 -14.21
C ARG A 160 8.53 2.36 -12.74
N ASN A 161 7.57 2.21 -11.80
CA ASN A 161 7.83 2.15 -10.36
C ASN A 161 8.83 1.06 -9.98
N VAL A 162 8.83 -0.08 -10.67
CA VAL A 162 9.75 -1.20 -10.39
C VAL A 162 11.22 -0.81 -10.56
N ALA A 163 11.54 0.13 -11.47
CA ALA A 163 12.91 0.68 -11.57
C ALA A 163 13.31 1.37 -10.26
N GLY A 164 12.40 2.15 -9.67
CA GLY A 164 12.60 2.80 -8.39
C GLY A 164 12.87 1.79 -7.27
N GLU A 165 12.04 0.75 -7.15
CA GLU A 165 12.20 -0.28 -6.11
C GLU A 165 13.54 -1.02 -6.22
N ILE A 166 13.99 -1.38 -7.44
CA ILE A 166 15.30 -1.99 -7.68
C ILE A 166 16.41 -1.06 -7.18
N ILE A 167 16.33 0.23 -7.49
CA ILE A 167 17.36 1.20 -7.09
C ILE A 167 17.33 1.41 -5.58
N ALA A 168 16.15 1.57 -4.98
CA ALA A 168 15.99 1.70 -3.55
C ALA A 168 16.63 0.53 -2.79
N SER A 169 16.34 -0.71 -3.24
CA SER A 169 16.93 -1.93 -2.68
C SER A 169 18.46 -1.93 -2.78
N LYS A 170 19.00 -1.56 -3.95
CA LYS A 170 20.47 -1.47 -4.15
C LYS A 170 21.10 -0.39 -3.27
N CYS A 171 20.45 0.76 -3.11
CA CYS A 171 20.94 1.85 -2.25
C CYS A 171 20.94 1.44 -0.78
N ALA A 172 19.87 0.80 -0.30
CA ALA A 172 19.80 0.31 1.07
C ALA A 172 20.91 -0.72 1.38
N ILE A 173 21.13 -1.67 0.48
CA ILE A 173 22.19 -2.69 0.63
C ILE A 173 23.58 -2.04 0.65
N LYS A 174 23.84 -1.08 -0.26
CA LYS A 174 25.14 -0.37 -0.30
C LYS A 174 25.40 0.40 0.98
N GLU A 175 24.38 1.07 1.50
CA GLU A 175 24.49 1.84 2.76
C GLU A 175 24.75 0.91 3.95
N ALA A 176 24.09 -0.26 4.01
CA ALA A 176 24.34 -1.27 5.03
C ALA A 176 25.78 -1.79 4.98
N ILE A 177 26.30 -2.10 3.81
CA ILE A 177 27.69 -2.53 3.62
C ILE A 177 28.67 -1.41 4.05
N ALA A 178 28.41 -0.16 3.64
CA ALA A 178 29.26 0.98 3.98
C ALA A 178 29.34 1.22 5.50
N ARG A 179 28.28 0.88 6.24
CA ARG A 179 28.23 0.95 7.71
C ARG A 179 28.72 -0.31 8.42
N GLY A 180 29.16 -1.33 7.68
CA GLY A 180 29.74 -2.55 8.22
C GLY A 180 28.74 -3.60 8.71
N TYR A 181 27.50 -3.55 8.25
CA TYR A 181 26.51 -4.58 8.54
C TYR A 181 26.73 -5.80 7.64
N ASP A 182 26.66 -6.98 8.20
CA ASP A 182 26.77 -8.29 7.54
C ASP A 182 25.41 -8.88 7.14
N LYS A 183 24.30 -8.23 7.59
CA LYS A 183 22.93 -8.62 7.32
C LYS A 183 22.04 -7.40 7.15
N ILE A 184 21.10 -7.48 6.17
CA ILE A 184 20.01 -6.53 6.01
C ILE A 184 18.69 -7.27 5.74
N ASP A 185 17.61 -6.81 6.39
CA ASP A 185 16.26 -7.27 6.17
C ASP A 185 15.51 -6.22 5.31
N ILE A 186 15.13 -6.57 4.07
CA ILE A 186 14.47 -5.67 3.11
C ILE A 186 12.98 -5.98 3.06
N TYR A 187 12.15 -4.98 3.38
CA TYR A 187 10.70 -4.99 3.27
C TYR A 187 10.27 -4.31 1.97
N TYR A 188 9.49 -5.01 1.14
CA TYR A 188 9.10 -4.60 -0.20
C TYR A 188 7.66 -5.08 -0.51
N ASP A 189 6.98 -4.49 -1.50
CA ASP A 189 5.62 -4.88 -1.88
C ASP A 189 5.54 -5.62 -3.23
N TYR A 190 6.44 -5.35 -4.18
CA TYR A 190 6.46 -6.02 -5.47
C TYR A 190 7.34 -7.28 -5.48
N GLU A 191 6.74 -8.45 -5.71
CA GLU A 191 7.44 -9.77 -5.66
C GLU A 191 8.71 -9.87 -6.52
N GLY A 192 8.80 -9.09 -7.58
CA GLY A 192 9.99 -9.10 -8.44
C GLY A 192 11.28 -8.76 -7.71
N ILE A 193 11.22 -7.97 -6.62
CA ILE A 193 12.41 -7.60 -5.85
C ILE A 193 13.10 -8.83 -5.26
N GLU A 194 12.34 -9.74 -4.65
CA GLU A 194 12.89 -11.02 -4.15
C GLU A 194 13.14 -12.01 -5.28
N LYS A 195 12.14 -12.22 -6.15
CA LYS A 195 12.16 -13.29 -7.12
C LYS A 195 13.28 -13.14 -8.19
N TRP A 196 13.63 -11.91 -8.54
CA TRP A 196 14.81 -11.67 -9.39
C TRP A 196 16.11 -11.79 -8.60
N ALA A 197 16.18 -11.32 -7.37
CA ALA A 197 17.34 -11.40 -6.51
C ALA A 197 17.75 -12.85 -6.21
N THR A 198 16.77 -13.73 -5.93
CA THR A 198 16.97 -15.14 -5.64
C THR A 198 17.16 -16.01 -6.89
N GLY A 199 16.78 -15.49 -8.06
CA GLY A 199 16.86 -16.25 -9.32
C GLY A 199 15.61 -17.08 -9.63
N GLU A 200 14.55 -17.02 -8.81
CA GLU A 200 13.30 -17.75 -9.06
C GLU A 200 12.60 -17.29 -10.33
N TRP A 201 12.64 -15.99 -10.63
CA TRP A 201 12.11 -15.49 -11.89
C TRP A 201 13.19 -15.34 -12.96
N LYS A 202 12.80 -15.67 -14.21
CA LYS A 202 13.67 -15.44 -15.38
C LYS A 202 13.87 -13.93 -15.58
N ARG A 203 15.11 -13.52 -15.76
CA ARG A 203 15.51 -12.14 -16.00
C ARG A 203 15.69 -11.93 -17.51
N LYS A 204 14.80 -11.15 -18.09
CA LYS A 204 14.82 -10.87 -19.55
C LYS A 204 15.28 -9.45 -19.88
N LYS A 205 15.17 -8.53 -18.92
CA LYS A 205 15.55 -7.12 -19.10
C LYS A 205 16.93 -6.86 -18.47
N LYS A 206 17.69 -5.97 -19.07
CA LYS A 206 19.05 -5.57 -18.63
C LYS A 206 19.06 -5.19 -17.14
N GLN A 207 18.05 -4.45 -16.68
CA GLN A 207 17.91 -3.99 -15.30
C GLN A 207 17.75 -5.15 -14.32
N THR A 208 16.90 -6.12 -14.65
CA THR A 208 16.67 -7.28 -13.78
C THR A 208 17.87 -8.22 -13.75
N ILE A 209 18.63 -8.31 -14.86
CA ILE A 209 19.92 -9.03 -14.93
C ILE A 209 20.94 -8.29 -14.06
N ALA A 210 21.05 -6.97 -14.20
CA ALA A 210 21.99 -6.16 -13.43
C ALA A 210 21.68 -6.19 -11.92
N TYR A 211 20.40 -6.24 -11.55
CA TYR A 211 19.98 -6.37 -10.16
C TYR A 211 20.42 -7.72 -9.57
N TYR A 212 20.13 -8.80 -10.27
CA TYR A 212 20.59 -10.13 -9.86
C TYR A 212 22.10 -10.18 -9.68
N ASN A 213 22.85 -9.72 -10.69
CA ASN A 213 24.32 -9.72 -10.63
C ASN A 213 24.83 -8.88 -9.46
N PHE A 214 24.16 -7.75 -9.16
CA PHE A 214 24.48 -6.93 -7.99
C PHE A 214 24.32 -7.74 -6.70
N ILE A 215 23.19 -8.43 -6.51
CA ILE A 215 22.94 -9.27 -5.31
C ILE A 215 24.00 -10.37 -5.20
N GLN A 216 24.32 -11.06 -6.31
CA GLN A 216 25.37 -12.09 -6.30
C GLN A 216 26.75 -11.51 -5.93
N ASN A 217 27.10 -10.34 -6.44
CA ASN A 217 28.40 -9.68 -6.17
C ASN A 217 28.55 -9.16 -4.74
N VAL A 218 27.47 -9.03 -3.99
CA VAL A 218 27.55 -8.59 -2.58
C VAL A 218 27.26 -9.72 -1.59
N SER A 219 26.95 -10.92 -2.06
CA SER A 219 26.53 -12.05 -1.23
C SER A 219 27.58 -12.55 -0.23
N ASP A 220 28.87 -12.32 -0.52
CA ASP A 220 30.01 -12.58 0.37
C ASP A 220 30.24 -11.49 1.42
N LYS A 221 29.62 -10.31 1.26
CA LYS A 221 29.77 -9.14 2.14
C LYS A 221 28.57 -8.93 3.06
N ILE A 222 27.37 -9.26 2.57
CA ILE A 222 26.14 -9.02 3.30
C ILE A 222 25.07 -10.06 2.96
N LYS A 223 24.41 -10.61 3.98
CA LYS A 223 23.24 -11.46 3.82
C LYS A 223 22.00 -10.59 3.65
N VAL A 224 21.33 -10.70 2.51
CA VAL A 224 20.08 -10.00 2.25
C VAL A 224 18.91 -10.94 2.46
N ASN A 225 18.00 -10.59 3.37
CA ASN A 225 16.72 -11.28 3.55
C ASN A 225 15.61 -10.39 2.99
N PHE A 226 14.60 -11.02 2.39
CA PHE A 226 13.49 -10.35 1.75
C PHE A 226 12.18 -10.67 2.47
N PHE A 227 11.38 -9.62 2.78
CA PHE A 227 10.10 -9.73 3.47
C PHE A 227 9.04 -8.98 2.68
N LYS A 228 8.12 -9.72 2.08
CA LYS A 228 7.01 -9.12 1.36
C LYS A 228 6.02 -8.49 2.33
N VAL A 229 5.72 -7.22 2.13
CA VAL A 229 4.64 -6.51 2.82
C VAL A 229 3.45 -6.36 1.88
N LYS A 230 2.25 -6.24 2.43
CA LYS A 230 1.08 -5.89 1.62
C LYS A 230 1.13 -4.39 1.31
N SER A 231 0.94 -4.04 0.04
CA SER A 231 0.80 -2.65 -0.39
C SER A 231 -0.35 -1.97 0.38
N HIS A 232 -0.16 -0.71 0.76
CA HIS A 232 -1.19 0.14 1.36
C HIS A 232 -1.88 -0.41 2.63
N THR A 233 -1.18 -1.15 3.48
CA THR A 233 -1.72 -1.70 4.73
C THR A 233 -1.77 -0.70 5.90
N GLY A 234 -1.51 0.59 5.66
CA GLY A 234 -1.48 1.61 6.72
C GLY A 234 -0.27 1.47 7.67
N ILE A 235 0.76 0.74 7.25
CA ILE A 235 2.03 0.70 7.94
C ILE A 235 2.71 2.05 7.70
N GLU A 236 2.91 2.83 8.75
CA GLU A 236 3.44 4.20 8.70
C GLU A 236 4.76 4.30 7.91
N LEU A 237 5.61 3.26 7.97
CA LEU A 237 6.87 3.19 7.25
C LEU A 237 6.68 2.95 5.75
N ASN A 238 5.69 2.15 5.36
CA ASN A 238 5.39 1.92 3.94
C ASN A 238 4.77 3.17 3.30
N GLU A 239 3.93 3.92 4.06
CA GLU A 239 3.40 5.22 3.61
C GLU A 239 4.51 6.28 3.53
N LEU A 240 5.50 6.22 4.42
CA LEU A 240 6.64 7.14 4.41
C LEU A 240 7.53 6.88 3.19
N VAL A 241 7.86 5.64 2.90
CA VAL A 241 8.74 5.30 1.77
C VAL A 241 8.06 5.56 0.42
N ASP A 242 6.75 5.30 0.29
CA ASP A 242 5.94 5.66 -0.89
C ASP A 242 5.96 7.19 -1.12
N ARG A 243 5.76 7.98 -0.05
CA ARG A 243 5.84 9.43 -0.14
C ARG A 243 7.23 9.91 -0.57
N LEU A 244 8.31 9.35 -0.01
CA LEU A 244 9.68 9.67 -0.43
C LEU A 244 9.91 9.40 -1.92
N ALA A 245 9.42 8.27 -2.42
CA ALA A 245 9.52 7.92 -3.84
C ALA A 245 8.71 8.86 -4.74
N LYS A 246 7.48 9.24 -4.34
CA LYS A 246 6.61 10.18 -5.07
C LYS A 246 7.19 11.58 -5.11
N ASP A 247 7.60 12.11 -3.95
CA ASP A 247 8.17 13.44 -3.83
C ASP A 247 9.44 13.57 -4.69
N ALA A 248 10.29 12.53 -4.71
CA ALA A 248 11.51 12.49 -5.49
C ALA A 248 11.30 12.65 -7.00
N CYS A 249 10.19 12.10 -7.57
CA CYS A 249 9.87 12.27 -8.99
C CYS A 249 8.80 13.35 -9.26
N GLY A 250 8.44 14.14 -8.24
CA GLY A 250 7.55 15.29 -8.36
C GLY A 250 6.08 14.93 -8.56
N ILE A 251 5.62 13.83 -7.99
CA ILE A 251 4.20 13.48 -7.84
C ILE A 251 3.72 14.11 -6.53
N LYS A 252 2.65 14.90 -6.62
CA LYS A 252 2.01 15.57 -5.46
C LYS A 252 0.78 14.80 -5.01
#